data_a6b1df003191ee0294b00af9dd5b2d54
#
_entry.id   a6b1df003191ee0294b00af9dd5b2d54
#
_cell.length_a   1.000
_cell.length_b   1.000
_cell.length_c   1.000
_cell.angle_alpha   90.00
_cell.angle_beta   90.00
_cell.angle_gamma   90.00
#
_symmetry.space_group_name_H-M   'P 1'
#
loop_
_entity.id
_entity.type
_entity.pdbx_description
1 polymer ?
#
loop_
_entity_poly.entity_id
_entity_poly.type
_entity_poly.pdbx_seq_one_letter_code
_entity_poly.pdbx_strand_id
1 'polypeptide(L)'
;PERDTLASGTTVIEATHGWLGRYHLIAEGSPAVLFCDNETNPRVFGETSAEANHPAYPKDAINDAIVRGDERRLNPALTGTKVGLRYRFDAVGPGETVTVRLRLRGDHQVERPFGSTYAEVLANRRAEADAFHRAVVPEGVSEVDREIARRAFAGLCWGKQLYRYSVREWLDGDPGQPPPPPERRLRNGRNNGWRHLALADVI
;
A
#
# COMPACT_ATOMS: atom_id res chain seq x y z
N PRO A 1 -23.99 9.39 -15.12
CA PRO A 1 -24.70 8.15 -14.78
C PRO A 1 -23.72 7.13 -14.23
N GLU A 2 -23.95 6.71 -12.96
CA GLU A 2 -23.22 5.58 -12.39
C GLU A 2 -23.63 4.32 -13.16
N ARG A 3 -22.67 3.68 -13.80
CA ARG A 3 -22.85 2.30 -14.28
C ARG A 3 -22.50 1.36 -13.13
N ASP A 4 -23.47 0.57 -12.71
CA ASP A 4 -23.27 -0.57 -11.83
C ASP A 4 -22.58 -1.68 -12.64
N THR A 5 -21.26 -1.55 -12.79
CA THR A 5 -20.45 -2.44 -13.67
C THR A 5 -19.80 -3.59 -12.91
N LEU A 6 -20.04 -3.67 -11.60
CA LEU A 6 -19.50 -4.76 -10.79
C LEU A 6 -20.43 -5.99 -10.87
N ALA A 7 -19.83 -7.15 -11.07
CA ALA A 7 -20.55 -8.41 -10.96
C ALA A 7 -21.20 -8.52 -9.57
N SER A 8 -22.43 -9.02 -9.50
CA SER A 8 -23.13 -9.23 -8.23
C SER A 8 -22.36 -10.20 -7.35
N GLY A 9 -22.15 -9.83 -6.11
CA GLY A 9 -21.47 -10.68 -5.14
C GLY A 9 -20.60 -9.89 -4.16
N THR A 10 -19.96 -10.61 -3.28
CA THR A 10 -18.94 -10.08 -2.35
C THR A 10 -17.79 -11.06 -2.26
N THR A 11 -16.57 -10.52 -2.28
CA THR A 11 -15.34 -11.27 -2.00
C THR A 11 -14.90 -10.95 -0.59
N VAL A 12 -14.59 -11.97 0.22
CA VAL A 12 -14.15 -11.78 1.61
C VAL A 12 -12.75 -12.36 1.76
N ILE A 13 -11.83 -11.52 2.25
CA ILE A 13 -10.48 -11.90 2.63
C ILE A 13 -10.39 -11.88 4.15
N GLU A 14 -10.04 -13.00 4.75
CA GLU A 14 -9.73 -13.10 6.17
C GLU A 14 -8.25 -12.78 6.41
N ALA A 15 -7.96 -11.91 7.36
CA ALA A 15 -6.63 -11.60 7.82
C ALA A 15 -6.53 -11.84 9.32
N THR A 16 -5.51 -12.59 9.75
CA THR A 16 -5.24 -12.87 11.16
C THR A 16 -3.86 -12.32 11.54
N HIS A 17 -3.81 -11.59 12.65
CA HIS A 17 -2.57 -11.05 13.20
C HIS A 17 -2.48 -11.33 14.69
N GLY A 18 -1.29 -11.71 15.19
CA GLY A 18 -1.09 -12.15 16.57
C GLY A 18 -1.52 -11.14 17.65
N TRP A 19 -1.42 -9.85 17.37
CA TRP A 19 -1.81 -8.79 18.31
C TRP A 19 -3.12 -8.10 17.94
N LEU A 20 -3.42 -7.98 16.64
CA LEU A 20 -4.62 -7.27 16.18
C LEU A 20 -5.84 -8.17 16.10
N GLY A 21 -5.65 -9.49 16.17
CA GLY A 21 -6.73 -10.45 16.04
C GLY A 21 -7.16 -10.69 14.59
N ARG A 22 -8.44 -10.97 14.40
CA ARG A 22 -9.01 -11.33 13.10
C ARG A 22 -9.75 -10.16 12.48
N TYR A 23 -9.49 -9.95 11.19
CA TYR A 23 -10.14 -8.94 10.37
C TYR A 23 -10.65 -9.55 9.07
N HIS A 24 -11.67 -8.93 8.51
CA HIS A 24 -12.22 -9.28 7.22
C HIS A 24 -12.20 -8.04 6.31
N LEU A 25 -11.54 -8.16 5.17
CA LEU A 25 -11.68 -7.21 4.08
C LEU A 25 -12.77 -7.74 3.15
N ILE A 26 -13.87 -7.01 3.09
CA ILE A 26 -15.00 -7.30 2.21
C ILE A 26 -14.90 -6.39 1.01
N ALA A 27 -14.90 -6.97 -0.17
CA ALA A 27 -14.86 -6.27 -1.45
C ALA A 27 -16.15 -6.51 -2.22
N GLU A 28 -16.73 -5.47 -2.77
CA GLU A 28 -17.90 -5.56 -3.63
C GLU A 28 -17.55 -6.20 -4.96
N GLY A 29 -18.44 -7.04 -5.46
CA GLY A 29 -18.23 -7.78 -6.71
C GLY A 29 -17.30 -9.00 -6.53
N SER A 30 -16.77 -9.45 -7.68
CA SER A 30 -15.92 -10.64 -7.79
C SER A 30 -14.57 -10.29 -8.45
N PRO A 31 -13.73 -9.47 -7.82
CA PRO A 31 -12.40 -9.18 -8.34
C PRO A 31 -11.53 -10.44 -8.39
N ALA A 32 -10.56 -10.47 -9.29
CA ALA A 32 -9.51 -11.49 -9.21
C ALA A 32 -8.68 -11.27 -7.95
N VAL A 33 -8.48 -12.34 -7.18
CA VAL A 33 -7.74 -12.30 -5.92
C VAL A 33 -6.35 -12.85 -6.14
N LEU A 34 -5.32 -12.02 -5.86
CA LEU A 34 -3.93 -12.32 -6.12
C LEU A 34 -3.19 -12.41 -4.79
N PHE A 35 -2.76 -13.61 -4.41
CA PHE A 35 -2.02 -13.84 -3.16
C PHE A 35 -0.53 -14.02 -3.40
N CYS A 36 0.26 -13.42 -2.52
CA CYS A 36 1.69 -13.65 -2.41
C CYS A 36 2.17 -13.37 -0.98
N ASP A 37 3.46 -13.51 -0.73
CA ASP A 37 4.08 -13.10 0.51
C ASP A 37 4.64 -11.68 0.39
N ASN A 38 4.61 -10.91 1.46
CA ASN A 38 5.13 -9.55 1.49
C ASN A 38 6.67 -9.52 1.64
N GLU A 39 7.34 -10.53 1.11
CA GLU A 39 8.79 -10.66 1.12
C GLU A 39 9.39 -10.13 -0.17
N THR A 40 10.54 -9.50 -0.04
CA THR A 40 11.30 -9.02 -1.19
C THR A 40 11.93 -10.21 -1.91
N ASN A 41 11.84 -10.21 -3.23
CA ASN A 41 12.51 -11.18 -4.09
C ASN A 41 14.01 -10.82 -4.20
N PRO A 42 14.93 -11.58 -3.61
CA PRO A 42 16.35 -11.27 -3.65
C PRO A 42 16.94 -11.28 -5.07
N ARG A 43 16.35 -12.04 -5.98
CA ARG A 43 16.79 -12.11 -7.38
C ARG A 43 16.69 -10.77 -8.11
N VAL A 44 15.77 -9.90 -7.72
CA VAL A 44 15.65 -8.55 -8.29
C VAL A 44 16.90 -7.72 -7.99
N PHE A 45 17.62 -8.03 -6.92
CA PHE A 45 18.86 -7.39 -6.50
C PHE A 45 20.13 -8.15 -6.94
N GLY A 46 19.99 -9.12 -7.84
CA GLY A 46 21.11 -9.91 -8.35
C GLY A 46 21.56 -11.03 -7.42
N GLU A 47 20.83 -11.29 -6.33
CA GLU A 47 21.12 -12.43 -5.45
C GLU A 47 20.63 -13.72 -6.10
N THR A 48 21.57 -14.57 -6.50
CA THR A 48 21.30 -15.84 -7.20
C THR A 48 21.84 -17.05 -6.45
N SER A 49 22.43 -16.85 -5.26
CA SER A 49 23.00 -17.96 -4.48
C SER A 49 21.89 -18.94 -4.06
N ALA A 50 22.22 -20.22 -4.04
CA ALA A 50 21.32 -21.26 -3.56
C ALA A 50 21.06 -21.17 -2.03
N GLU A 51 21.92 -20.45 -1.32
CA GLU A 51 21.83 -20.24 0.13
C GLU A 51 20.89 -19.11 0.50
N ALA A 52 20.56 -18.20 -0.45
CA ALA A 52 19.61 -17.14 -0.22
C ALA A 52 18.20 -17.71 -0.08
N ASN A 53 17.47 -17.24 0.94
CA ASN A 53 16.06 -17.56 1.07
C ASN A 53 15.27 -16.91 -0.05
N HIS A 54 14.92 -17.69 -1.07
CA HIS A 54 14.09 -17.25 -2.18
C HIS A 54 12.64 -17.61 -1.88
N PRO A 55 11.79 -16.65 -1.52
CA PRO A 55 10.37 -16.92 -1.30
C PRO A 55 9.74 -17.47 -2.59
N ALA A 56 8.87 -18.46 -2.43
CA ALA A 56 8.18 -19.07 -3.58
C ALA A 56 7.24 -18.06 -4.26
N TYR A 57 6.62 -17.22 -3.46
CA TYR A 57 5.60 -16.27 -3.87
C TYR A 57 5.94 -14.84 -3.39
N PRO A 58 7.02 -14.22 -3.89
CA PRO A 58 7.46 -12.91 -3.42
C PRO A 58 6.50 -11.79 -3.83
N LYS A 59 6.59 -10.64 -3.16
CA LYS A 59 5.66 -9.51 -3.35
C LYS A 59 5.58 -8.94 -4.77
N ASP A 60 6.62 -9.11 -5.57
CA ASP A 60 6.66 -8.68 -6.97
C ASP A 60 5.82 -9.58 -7.89
N ALA A 61 5.38 -10.76 -7.43
CA ALA A 61 4.48 -11.63 -8.18
C ALA A 61 3.16 -10.95 -8.58
N ILE A 62 2.60 -10.08 -7.72
CA ILE A 62 1.39 -9.31 -8.06
C ILE A 62 1.67 -8.34 -9.21
N ASN A 63 2.83 -7.67 -9.20
CA ASN A 63 3.22 -6.78 -10.29
C ASN A 63 3.39 -7.54 -11.61
N ASP A 64 4.05 -8.70 -11.58
CA ASP A 64 4.21 -9.53 -12.78
C ASP A 64 2.89 -10.02 -13.34
N ALA A 65 1.95 -10.42 -12.47
CA ALA A 65 0.61 -10.82 -12.86
C ALA A 65 -0.18 -9.68 -13.53
N ILE A 66 -0.04 -8.45 -13.02
CA ILE A 66 -0.78 -7.30 -13.56
C ILE A 66 -0.15 -6.76 -14.84
N VAL A 67 1.18 -6.57 -14.85
CA VAL A 67 1.89 -5.88 -15.94
C VAL A 67 2.24 -6.83 -17.08
N ARG A 68 2.62 -8.08 -16.76
CA ARG A 68 3.12 -9.06 -17.73
C ARG A 68 2.16 -10.21 -17.97
N GLY A 69 1.07 -10.32 -17.22
CA GLY A 69 0.18 -11.47 -17.25
C GLY A 69 0.80 -12.77 -16.72
N ASP A 70 1.91 -12.66 -15.99
CA ASP A 70 2.61 -13.81 -15.43
C ASP A 70 2.14 -14.13 -14.00
N GLU A 71 1.23 -15.09 -13.89
CA GLU A 71 0.62 -15.51 -12.62
C GLU A 71 1.36 -16.69 -11.96
N ARG A 72 2.44 -17.22 -12.55
CA ARG A 72 3.13 -18.42 -12.07
C ARG A 72 3.70 -18.29 -10.66
N ARG A 73 3.98 -17.07 -10.21
CA ARG A 73 4.51 -16.79 -8.87
C ARG A 73 3.47 -16.28 -7.88
N LEU A 74 2.20 -16.28 -8.25
CA LEU A 74 1.10 -16.11 -7.29
C LEU A 74 0.90 -17.42 -6.52
N ASN A 75 0.48 -17.33 -5.26
CA ASN A 75 0.22 -18.52 -4.46
C ASN A 75 -1.13 -19.14 -4.87
N PRO A 76 -1.14 -20.34 -5.48
CA PRO A 76 -2.35 -21.01 -5.92
C PRO A 76 -3.23 -21.51 -4.76
N ALA A 77 -2.69 -21.60 -3.53
CA ALA A 77 -3.44 -21.95 -2.34
C ALA A 77 -4.32 -20.80 -1.81
N LEU A 78 -4.26 -19.61 -2.45
CA LEU A 78 -4.98 -18.40 -2.05
C LEU A 78 -4.71 -18.01 -0.60
N THR A 79 -3.48 -18.12 -0.17
CA THR A 79 -2.98 -17.71 1.14
C THR A 79 -1.66 -16.95 1.00
N GLY A 80 -1.33 -16.13 2.00
CA GLY A 80 -0.08 -15.37 2.01
C GLY A 80 -0.14 -14.18 2.95
N THR A 81 0.92 -13.41 3.02
CA THR A 81 1.00 -12.21 3.87
C THR A 81 0.70 -10.93 3.09
N LYS A 82 0.39 -11.04 1.79
CA LYS A 82 -0.02 -9.94 0.92
C LYS A 82 -1.08 -10.41 -0.05
N VAL A 83 -2.09 -9.57 -0.27
CA VAL A 83 -3.17 -9.82 -1.23
C VAL A 83 -3.42 -8.59 -2.08
N GLY A 84 -3.71 -8.82 -3.36
CA GLY A 84 -4.22 -7.82 -4.30
C GLY A 84 -5.61 -8.20 -4.79
N LEU A 85 -6.52 -7.24 -4.85
CA LEU A 85 -7.82 -7.38 -5.47
C LEU A 85 -7.80 -6.63 -6.80
N ARG A 86 -7.83 -7.36 -7.91
CA ARG A 86 -7.76 -6.78 -9.25
C ARG A 86 -9.17 -6.60 -9.83
N TYR A 87 -9.59 -5.37 -9.92
CA TYR A 87 -10.74 -4.96 -10.72
C TYR A 87 -10.28 -4.55 -12.10
N ARG A 88 -11.00 -4.95 -13.12
CA ARG A 88 -10.71 -4.58 -14.51
C ARG A 88 -11.94 -3.98 -15.14
N PHE A 89 -11.77 -2.82 -15.72
CA PHE A 89 -12.79 -2.11 -16.48
C PHE A 89 -12.27 -1.92 -17.90
N ASP A 90 -12.98 -2.43 -18.90
CA ASP A 90 -12.50 -2.40 -20.28
C ASP A 90 -12.50 -0.98 -20.87
N ALA A 91 -13.44 -0.15 -20.43
CA ALA A 91 -13.47 1.26 -20.78
C ALA A 91 -14.19 2.06 -19.69
N VAL A 92 -13.62 3.23 -19.37
CA VAL A 92 -14.29 4.29 -18.60
C VAL A 92 -14.32 5.51 -19.49
N GLY A 93 -15.50 5.92 -19.93
CA GLY A 93 -15.67 7.03 -20.86
C GLY A 93 -15.38 8.38 -20.22
N PRO A 94 -15.21 9.45 -21.03
CA PRO A 94 -15.03 10.80 -20.51
C PRO A 94 -16.20 11.24 -19.61
N GLY A 95 -15.90 11.66 -18.38
CA GLY A 95 -16.91 12.06 -17.39
C GLY A 95 -17.65 10.90 -16.71
N GLU A 96 -17.35 9.66 -17.05
CA GLU A 96 -17.86 8.48 -16.33
C GLU A 96 -17.05 8.21 -15.05
N THR A 97 -17.71 7.66 -14.05
CA THR A 97 -17.09 7.27 -12.77
C THR A 97 -17.40 5.79 -12.51
N VAL A 98 -16.39 5.06 -12.07
CA VAL A 98 -16.54 3.71 -11.55
C VAL A 98 -16.26 3.74 -10.05
N THR A 99 -17.17 3.18 -9.27
CA THR A 99 -17.04 3.10 -7.82
C THR A 99 -16.79 1.67 -7.38
N VAL A 100 -15.74 1.45 -6.60
CA VAL A 100 -15.44 0.19 -5.93
C VAL A 100 -15.60 0.40 -4.44
N ARG A 101 -16.44 -0.41 -3.79
CA ARG A 101 -16.65 -0.33 -2.35
C ARG A 101 -15.89 -1.45 -1.63
N LEU A 102 -15.16 -1.05 -0.60
CA LEU A 102 -14.42 -1.95 0.28
C LEU A 102 -14.82 -1.68 1.73
N ARG A 103 -14.85 -2.72 2.54
CA ARG A 103 -15.09 -2.60 3.98
C ARG A 103 -14.13 -3.48 4.75
N LEU A 104 -13.31 -2.86 5.61
CA LEU A 104 -12.50 -3.57 6.59
C LEU A 104 -13.26 -3.60 7.92
N ARG A 105 -13.36 -4.76 8.54
CA ARG A 105 -14.01 -4.94 9.85
C ARG A 105 -13.27 -5.94 10.73
N GLY A 106 -13.45 -5.84 12.04
CA GLY A 106 -13.10 -6.90 12.97
C GLY A 106 -14.05 -8.09 12.87
N ASP A 107 -14.04 -8.96 13.85
CA ASP A 107 -14.74 -10.27 13.83
C ASP A 107 -16.28 -10.19 13.96
N HIS A 108 -16.89 -8.99 13.81
CA HIS A 108 -18.35 -8.88 13.86
C HIS A 108 -18.97 -9.27 12.53
N GLN A 109 -20.05 -10.02 12.58
CA GLN A 109 -20.83 -10.34 11.40
C GLN A 109 -21.59 -9.09 10.89
N VAL A 110 -21.65 -8.90 9.59
CA VAL A 110 -22.43 -7.86 8.91
C VAL A 110 -23.22 -8.51 7.79
N GLU A 111 -24.53 -8.63 7.97
CA GLU A 111 -25.39 -9.31 6.99
C GLU A 111 -25.39 -8.64 5.61
N ARG A 112 -25.33 -7.30 5.59
CA ARG A 112 -25.31 -6.49 4.36
C ARG A 112 -24.13 -5.54 4.39
N PRO A 113 -22.95 -5.98 3.95
CA PRO A 113 -21.72 -5.19 4.08
C PRO A 113 -21.75 -3.82 3.37
N PHE A 114 -22.53 -3.68 2.33
CA PHE A 114 -22.66 -2.46 1.51
C PHE A 114 -24.08 -1.85 1.53
N GLY A 115 -24.91 -2.19 2.51
CA GLY A 115 -26.23 -1.59 2.72
C GLY A 115 -26.19 -0.21 3.37
N SER A 116 -27.34 0.22 3.95
CA SER A 116 -27.48 1.55 4.60
C SER A 116 -26.42 1.82 5.66
N THR A 117 -26.07 0.80 6.47
CA THR A 117 -25.02 0.92 7.49
C THR A 117 -23.63 1.25 6.92
N TYR A 118 -23.34 0.86 5.68
CA TYR A 118 -22.10 1.25 5.02
C TYR A 118 -22.06 2.76 4.75
N ALA A 119 -23.13 3.30 4.19
CA ALA A 119 -23.24 4.74 3.91
C ALA A 119 -23.19 5.57 5.20
N GLU A 120 -23.87 5.13 6.25
CA GLU A 120 -23.84 5.77 7.57
C GLU A 120 -22.43 5.79 8.17
N VAL A 121 -21.73 4.66 8.15
CA VAL A 121 -20.34 4.59 8.63
C VAL A 121 -19.44 5.52 7.83
N LEU A 122 -19.57 5.56 6.51
CA LEU A 122 -18.77 6.44 5.66
C LEU A 122 -19.04 7.92 5.98
N ALA A 123 -20.31 8.29 6.15
CA ALA A 123 -20.70 9.65 6.53
C ALA A 123 -20.13 10.03 7.91
N ASN A 124 -20.22 9.15 8.90
CA ASN A 124 -19.69 9.37 10.24
C ASN A 124 -18.16 9.54 10.22
N ARG A 125 -17.42 8.69 9.49
CA ARG A 125 -15.96 8.81 9.36
C ARG A 125 -15.54 10.13 8.71
N ARG A 126 -16.30 10.61 7.72
CA ARG A 126 -16.06 11.94 7.13
C ARG A 126 -16.28 13.05 8.16
N ALA A 127 -17.41 13.02 8.87
CA ALA A 127 -17.73 14.02 9.87
C ALA A 127 -16.68 14.08 11.00
N GLU A 128 -16.20 12.93 11.47
CA GLU A 128 -15.12 12.83 12.47
C GLU A 128 -13.80 13.39 11.95
N ALA A 129 -13.42 13.05 10.70
CA ALA A 129 -12.22 13.60 10.07
C ALA A 129 -12.34 15.13 9.92
N ASP A 130 -13.51 15.64 9.53
CA ASP A 130 -13.76 17.08 9.41
C ASP A 130 -13.68 17.78 10.78
N ALA A 131 -14.19 17.16 11.83
CA ALA A 131 -14.09 17.67 13.18
C ALA A 131 -12.63 17.71 13.67
N PHE A 132 -11.88 16.63 13.45
CA PHE A 132 -10.46 16.57 13.79
C PHE A 132 -9.67 17.67 13.08
N HIS A 133 -9.81 17.82 11.77
CA HIS A 133 -9.05 18.82 11.03
C HIS A 133 -9.43 20.25 11.39
N ARG A 134 -10.70 20.49 11.75
CA ARG A 134 -11.11 21.79 12.29
C ARG A 134 -10.45 22.13 13.63
N ALA A 135 -10.21 21.12 14.45
CA ALA A 135 -9.57 21.32 15.76
C ALA A 135 -8.06 21.56 15.68
N VAL A 136 -7.38 20.96 14.68
CA VAL A 136 -5.89 21.03 14.58
C VAL A 136 -5.39 22.13 13.63
N VAL A 137 -6.21 22.57 12.68
CA VAL A 137 -5.83 23.66 11.77
C VAL A 137 -6.23 25.00 12.40
N PRO A 138 -5.30 25.98 12.54
CA PRO A 138 -5.58 27.26 13.17
C PRO A 138 -6.78 28.00 12.53
N GLU A 139 -7.50 28.76 13.34
CA GLU A 139 -8.51 29.69 12.82
C GLU A 139 -7.84 30.82 12.03
N GLY A 140 -8.54 31.33 11.03
CA GLY A 140 -8.05 32.45 10.22
C GLY A 140 -7.18 32.10 9.01
N VAL A 141 -6.82 30.81 8.80
CA VAL A 141 -6.17 30.41 7.56
C VAL A 141 -7.15 30.37 6.39
N SER A 142 -6.65 30.62 5.18
CA SER A 142 -7.50 30.55 3.98
C SER A 142 -8.04 29.14 3.76
N GLU A 143 -9.13 29.01 2.99
CA GLU A 143 -9.70 27.69 2.64
C GLU A 143 -8.69 26.83 1.86
N VAL A 144 -7.87 27.44 1.00
CA VAL A 144 -6.82 26.77 0.24
C VAL A 144 -5.75 26.21 1.20
N ASP A 145 -5.28 27.01 2.14
CA ASP A 145 -4.28 26.57 3.13
C ASP A 145 -4.84 25.49 4.06
N ARG A 146 -6.12 25.58 4.39
CA ARG A 146 -6.83 24.56 5.19
C ARG A 146 -6.85 23.23 4.47
N GLU A 147 -7.15 23.21 3.18
CA GLU A 147 -7.13 21.99 2.37
C GLU A 147 -5.71 21.43 2.22
N ILE A 148 -4.70 22.28 2.04
CA ILE A 148 -3.29 21.87 2.00
C ILE A 148 -2.90 21.23 3.34
N ALA A 149 -3.22 21.88 4.46
CA ALA A 149 -2.93 21.36 5.80
C ALA A 149 -3.62 19.99 6.03
N ARG A 150 -4.89 19.86 5.63
CA ARG A 150 -5.64 18.60 5.72
C ARG A 150 -4.95 17.48 4.99
N ARG A 151 -4.50 17.72 3.76
CA ARG A 151 -3.76 16.72 2.96
C ARG A 151 -2.41 16.38 3.56
N ALA A 152 -1.71 17.37 4.11
CA ALA A 152 -0.43 17.16 4.78
C ALA A 152 -0.58 16.28 6.02
N PHE A 153 -1.57 16.54 6.89
CA PHE A 153 -1.86 15.69 8.05
C PHE A 153 -2.27 14.28 7.65
N ALA A 154 -3.10 14.12 6.62
CA ALA A 154 -3.44 12.80 6.09
C ALA A 154 -2.19 12.07 5.57
N GLY A 155 -1.30 12.77 4.87
CA GLY A 155 -0.02 12.23 4.40
C GLY A 155 0.86 11.75 5.55
N LEU A 156 0.96 12.51 6.63
CA LEU A 156 1.72 12.11 7.83
C LEU A 156 1.13 10.85 8.49
N CYS A 157 -0.20 10.73 8.55
CA CYS A 157 -0.85 9.54 9.10
C CYS A 157 -0.61 8.29 8.25
N TRP A 158 -0.60 8.41 6.93
CA TRP A 158 -0.38 7.32 5.97
C TRP A 158 1.10 7.05 5.70
N GLY A 159 1.94 8.08 5.85
CA GLY A 159 3.35 8.07 5.47
C GLY A 159 4.28 7.55 6.54
N LYS A 160 3.78 6.96 7.63
CA LYS A 160 4.66 6.35 8.65
C LYS A 160 5.50 5.25 8.03
N GLN A 161 6.79 5.50 7.94
CA GLN A 161 7.75 4.60 7.29
C GLN A 161 8.96 4.38 8.18
N LEU A 162 9.58 3.22 8.04
CA LEU A 162 10.92 3.03 8.57
C LEU A 162 11.90 3.83 7.72
N TYR A 163 12.43 4.90 8.31
CA TYR A 163 13.53 5.65 7.71
C TYR A 163 14.84 4.95 8.04
N ARG A 164 15.47 4.39 7.03
CA ARG A 164 16.80 3.79 7.14
C ARG A 164 17.76 4.54 6.23
N TYR A 165 18.77 5.14 6.83
CA TYR A 165 19.81 5.85 6.10
C TYR A 165 21.19 5.37 6.55
N SER A 166 21.95 4.79 5.62
CA SER A 166 23.34 4.38 5.81
C SER A 166 24.22 5.22 4.90
N VAL A 167 25.11 6.00 5.48
CA VAL A 167 26.03 6.84 4.69
C VAL A 167 26.89 5.98 3.78
N ARG A 168 27.31 4.81 4.24
CA ARG A 168 28.10 3.87 3.44
C ARG A 168 27.30 3.41 2.21
N GLU A 169 26.08 2.92 2.40
CA GLU A 169 25.22 2.44 1.32
C GLU A 169 24.90 3.59 0.33
N TRP A 170 24.64 4.78 0.85
CA TRP A 170 24.39 5.94 0.00
C TRP A 170 25.60 6.33 -0.85
N LEU A 171 26.82 6.24 -0.31
CA LEU A 171 28.07 6.56 -1.04
C LEU A 171 28.44 5.46 -2.04
N ASP A 172 28.34 4.21 -1.65
CA ASP A 172 28.79 3.06 -2.45
C ASP A 172 27.71 2.61 -3.46
N GLY A 173 26.45 2.93 -3.20
CA GLY A 173 25.30 2.58 -4.02
C GLY A 173 24.56 1.37 -3.49
N ASP A 174 23.30 1.26 -3.87
CA ASP A 174 22.42 0.12 -3.59
C ASP A 174 22.50 -0.85 -4.77
N PRO A 175 22.72 -2.16 -4.56
CA PRO A 175 22.78 -3.16 -5.64
C PRO A 175 21.54 -3.18 -6.54
N GLY A 176 20.38 -2.80 -6.03
CA GLY A 176 19.11 -2.74 -6.76
C GLY A 176 18.88 -1.45 -7.56
N GLN A 177 19.82 -0.50 -7.51
CA GLN A 177 19.69 0.81 -8.14
C GLN A 177 20.83 1.06 -9.15
N PRO A 178 20.66 2.01 -10.07
CA PRO A 178 21.78 2.44 -10.91
C PRO A 178 22.98 2.89 -10.06
N PRO A 179 24.21 2.59 -10.51
CA PRO A 179 25.40 2.96 -9.75
C PRO A 179 25.45 4.49 -9.53
N PRO A 180 25.89 4.95 -8.36
CA PRO A 180 26.03 6.37 -8.09
C PRO A 180 27.10 7.00 -8.99
N PRO A 181 27.01 8.34 -9.24
CA PRO A 181 28.02 9.05 -9.98
C PRO A 181 29.42 8.84 -9.42
N PRO A 182 30.46 8.79 -10.26
CA PRO A 182 31.85 8.56 -9.82
C PRO A 182 32.30 9.54 -8.73
N GLU A 183 31.87 10.78 -8.80
CA GLU A 183 32.21 11.84 -7.84
C GLU A 183 31.72 11.52 -6.42
N ARG A 184 30.60 10.85 -6.29
CA ARG A 184 30.08 10.39 -4.98
C ARG A 184 31.01 9.34 -4.36
N ARG A 185 31.57 8.45 -5.18
CA ARG A 185 32.48 7.37 -4.73
C ARG A 185 33.88 7.90 -4.43
N LEU A 186 34.35 8.92 -5.15
CA LEU A 186 35.70 9.49 -5.06
C LEU A 186 35.92 10.46 -3.89
N ARG A 187 35.20 10.28 -2.80
CA ARG A 187 35.31 11.07 -1.57
C ARG A 187 34.81 12.51 -1.64
N ASN A 188 34.20 12.94 -2.74
CA ASN A 188 33.60 14.26 -2.87
C ASN A 188 32.09 14.26 -2.55
N GLY A 189 31.53 13.10 -2.22
CA GLY A 189 30.13 12.99 -1.81
C GLY A 189 29.90 13.60 -0.43
N ARG A 190 28.72 14.19 -0.25
CA ARG A 190 28.26 14.71 1.04
C ARG A 190 28.33 13.61 2.09
N ASN A 191 28.75 13.96 3.31
CA ASN A 191 28.89 13.05 4.46
C ASN A 191 29.97 11.96 4.28
N ASN A 192 30.90 12.07 3.35
CA ASN A 192 31.91 11.04 3.10
C ASN A 192 32.77 10.71 4.35
N GLY A 193 33.01 11.67 5.24
CA GLY A 193 33.67 11.44 6.53
C GLY A 193 32.85 10.68 7.56
N TRP A 194 31.57 10.41 7.30
CA TRP A 194 30.61 9.82 8.25
C TRP A 194 30.16 8.43 7.82
N ARG A 195 31.01 7.66 7.18
CA ARG A 195 30.67 6.32 6.65
C ARG A 195 30.17 5.32 7.68
N HIS A 196 30.47 5.55 8.96
CA HIS A 196 29.99 4.76 10.10
C HIS A 196 28.57 5.11 10.52
N LEU A 197 28.02 6.23 10.03
CA LEU A 197 26.69 6.66 10.43
C LEU A 197 25.63 5.79 9.74
N ALA A 198 24.81 5.16 10.55
CA ALA A 198 23.59 4.46 10.14
C ALA A 198 22.45 4.90 11.05
N LEU A 199 21.36 5.35 10.45
CA LEU A 199 20.13 5.76 11.14
C LEU A 199 19.02 4.77 10.80
N ALA A 200 18.22 4.43 11.79
CA ALA A 200 16.99 3.68 11.60
C ALA A 200 15.95 4.26 12.56
N ASP A 201 14.90 4.84 12.02
CA ASP A 201 13.84 5.47 12.78
C ASP A 201 12.49 5.30 12.07
N VAL A 202 11.40 5.48 12.80
CA VAL A 202 10.03 5.52 12.24
C VAL A 202 9.58 6.97 12.21
N ILE A 203 9.33 7.46 11.02
CA ILE A 203 8.87 8.82 10.74
C ILE A 203 7.48 8.83 10.11
#